data_5545ccfc908fdded362909e508bd6605
#
_entry.id   5545ccfc908fdded362909e508bd6605
#
_cell.length_a   1.000
_cell.length_b   1.000
_cell.length_c   1.000
_cell.angle_alpha   90.00
_cell.angle_beta   90.00
_cell.angle_gamma   90.00
#
_symmetry.space_group_name_H-M   'P 1'
#
loop_
_entity.id
_entity.type
_entity.pdbx_description
1 polymer ?
#
loop_
_entity_poly.entity_id
_entity_poly.type
_entity_poly.pdbx_seq_one_letter_code
_entity_poly.pdbx_strand_id
1 'polypeptide(L)'
;MANLSIIDKLKRSKILDLLQEGKRIDDRALDEPRPLVIDTGVIPHANGSARVRLGDTEIVSGIKVQPDRPFPDMGDKGIFMCTAEILPLAHPSAETGPPQPDVIELARVVDRGIRESGMIDLSQFVLEKDKSV
;
A
#
# COMPACT_ATOMS: atom_id res chain seq x y z
N MET A 1 20.86 -15.94 2.14
CA MET A 1 20.05 -16.06 3.36
C MET A 1 20.33 -14.84 4.20
N ALA A 2 19.30 -14.01 4.45
CA ALA A 2 19.44 -12.82 5.28
C ALA A 2 19.85 -13.22 6.70
N ASN A 3 20.82 -12.52 7.25
CA ASN A 3 21.31 -12.77 8.62
C ASN A 3 20.25 -12.21 9.59
N LEU A 4 19.32 -13.07 10.01
CA LEU A 4 18.27 -12.72 10.98
C LEU A 4 18.91 -12.26 12.28
N SER A 5 18.45 -11.14 12.83
CA SER A 5 18.87 -10.68 14.15
C SER A 5 18.52 -11.71 15.25
N ILE A 6 19.14 -11.61 16.39
CA ILE A 6 18.83 -12.50 17.53
C ILE A 6 17.37 -12.36 17.94
N ILE A 7 16.84 -11.14 17.88
CA ILE A 7 15.43 -10.84 18.19
C ILE A 7 14.48 -11.54 17.21
N ASP A 8 14.82 -11.55 15.92
CA ASP A 8 14.00 -12.22 14.90
C ASP A 8 13.99 -13.74 15.08
N LYS A 9 15.13 -14.32 15.48
CA LYS A 9 15.22 -15.76 15.80
C LYS A 9 14.36 -16.13 16.99
N LEU A 10 14.38 -15.32 18.06
CA LEU A 10 13.55 -15.52 19.25
C LEU A 10 12.06 -15.37 18.94
N LYS A 11 11.69 -14.34 18.19
CA LYS A 11 10.29 -14.15 17.73
C LYS A 11 9.81 -15.34 16.89
N ARG A 12 10.66 -15.83 15.98
CA ARG A 12 10.34 -16.99 15.14
C ARG A 12 10.10 -18.25 15.98
N SER A 13 10.99 -18.52 16.97
CA SER A 13 10.80 -19.67 17.87
C SER A 13 9.47 -19.58 18.61
N LYS A 14 9.19 -18.43 19.25
CA LYS A 14 7.93 -18.21 19.97
C LYS A 14 6.70 -18.39 19.08
N ILE A 15 6.74 -17.90 17.83
CA ILE A 15 5.63 -18.05 16.88
C ILE A 15 5.42 -19.52 16.55
N LEU A 16 6.48 -20.29 16.33
CA LEU A 16 6.38 -21.72 16.03
C LEU A 16 5.78 -22.52 17.21
N ASP A 17 6.21 -22.22 18.43
CA ASP A 17 5.67 -22.86 19.63
C ASP A 17 4.17 -22.59 19.80
N LEU A 18 3.75 -21.32 19.63
CA LEU A 18 2.34 -20.94 19.69
C LEU A 18 1.50 -21.60 18.59
N LEU A 19 2.03 -21.71 17.38
CA LEU A 19 1.33 -22.39 16.28
C LEU A 19 1.14 -23.89 16.54
N GLN A 20 2.07 -24.54 17.21
CA GLN A 20 1.92 -25.93 17.66
C GLN A 20 0.81 -26.09 18.69
N GLU A 21 0.58 -25.07 19.52
CA GLU A 21 -0.53 -25.00 20.47
C GLU A 21 -1.87 -24.59 19.82
N GLY A 22 -1.88 -24.30 18.50
CA GLY A 22 -3.08 -23.81 17.80
C GLY A 22 -3.40 -22.35 18.08
N LYS A 23 -2.44 -21.57 18.54
CA LYS A 23 -2.60 -20.14 18.88
C LYS A 23 -1.76 -19.26 17.97
N ARG A 24 -2.16 -18.00 17.84
CA ARG A 24 -1.37 -16.93 17.23
C ARG A 24 -0.72 -16.05 18.31
N ILE A 25 0.25 -15.23 17.96
CA ILE A 25 0.95 -14.32 18.86
C ILE A 25 0.04 -13.23 19.48
N ASP A 26 -1.07 -12.97 18.85
CA ASP A 26 -2.11 -11.99 19.23
C ASP A 26 -3.39 -12.65 19.79
N ASP A 27 -3.25 -13.90 20.27
CA ASP A 27 -4.32 -14.72 20.89
C ASP A 27 -5.53 -15.02 20.01
N ARG A 28 -5.51 -14.66 18.71
CA ARG A 28 -6.58 -15.02 17.77
C ARG A 28 -6.54 -16.51 17.43
N ALA A 29 -7.69 -17.06 17.07
CA ALA A 29 -7.77 -18.39 16.48
C ALA A 29 -7.05 -18.44 15.12
N LEU A 30 -6.67 -19.64 14.66
CA LEU A 30 -5.90 -19.79 13.41
C LEU A 30 -6.67 -19.34 12.17
N ASP A 31 -7.98 -19.48 12.18
CA ASP A 31 -8.93 -19.12 11.12
C ASP A 31 -9.55 -17.71 11.30
N GLU A 32 -9.30 -17.04 12.42
CA GLU A 32 -9.84 -15.74 12.71
C GLU A 32 -9.04 -14.64 11.98
N PRO A 33 -9.66 -13.86 11.07
CA PRO A 33 -9.00 -12.73 10.41
C PRO A 33 -8.78 -11.58 11.38
N ARG A 34 -7.80 -10.74 11.10
CA ARG A 34 -7.64 -9.48 11.82
C ARG A 34 -8.81 -8.55 11.54
N PRO A 35 -9.29 -7.77 12.54
CA PRO A 35 -10.36 -6.81 12.32
C PRO A 35 -9.97 -5.80 11.25
N LEU A 36 -10.86 -5.62 10.28
CA LEU A 36 -10.69 -4.67 9.17
C LEU A 36 -11.65 -3.50 9.36
N VAL A 37 -11.10 -2.28 9.39
CA VAL A 37 -11.88 -1.03 9.42
C VAL A 37 -11.43 -0.16 8.26
N ILE A 38 -12.41 0.39 7.53
CA ILE A 38 -12.16 1.26 6.37
C ILE A 38 -12.92 2.57 6.59
N ASP A 39 -12.18 3.67 6.65
CA ASP A 39 -12.71 5.03 6.74
C ASP A 39 -12.39 5.76 5.42
N THR A 40 -13.37 6.41 4.80
CA THR A 40 -13.19 7.19 3.58
C THR A 40 -13.27 8.68 3.85
N GLY A 41 -12.67 9.51 2.98
CA GLY A 41 -12.75 10.96 3.12
C GLY A 41 -11.93 11.53 4.29
N VAL A 42 -10.86 10.86 4.70
CA VAL A 42 -10.07 11.22 5.90
C VAL A 42 -9.11 12.40 5.67
N ILE A 43 -8.81 12.74 4.42
CA ILE A 43 -7.93 13.86 4.06
C ILE A 43 -8.75 14.90 3.29
N PRO A 44 -9.09 16.06 3.91
CA PRO A 44 -9.98 17.07 3.29
C PRO A 44 -9.45 17.68 1.99
N HIS A 45 -8.14 17.77 1.83
CA HIS A 45 -7.50 18.40 0.66
C HIS A 45 -7.15 17.41 -0.47
N ALA A 46 -7.42 16.12 -0.28
CA ALA A 46 -7.27 15.12 -1.32
C ALA A 46 -8.54 15.03 -2.18
N ASN A 47 -8.41 14.72 -3.46
CA ASN A 47 -9.56 14.47 -4.33
C ASN A 47 -10.31 13.19 -3.94
N GLY A 48 -9.60 12.26 -3.33
CA GLY A 48 -10.14 11.07 -2.67
C GLY A 48 -9.17 10.59 -1.60
N SER A 49 -9.66 9.99 -0.54
CA SER A 49 -8.79 9.42 0.49
C SER A 49 -9.46 8.30 1.26
N ALA A 50 -8.66 7.40 1.76
CA ALA A 50 -9.10 6.32 2.62
C ALA A 50 -8.04 5.99 3.67
N ARG A 51 -8.52 5.54 4.81
CA ARG A 51 -7.72 4.94 5.88
C ARG A 51 -8.19 3.52 6.07
N VAL A 52 -7.28 2.58 6.06
CA VAL A 52 -7.54 1.17 6.27
C VAL A 52 -6.74 0.70 7.48
N ARG A 53 -7.43 0.12 8.44
CA ARG A 53 -6.81 -0.53 9.61
C ARG A 53 -7.09 -2.03 9.55
N LEU A 54 -6.03 -2.81 9.62
CA LEU A 54 -6.07 -4.26 9.69
C LEU A 54 -5.31 -4.73 10.94
N GLY A 55 -6.03 -4.87 12.05
CA GLY A 55 -5.42 -4.99 13.37
C GLY A 55 -4.59 -3.74 13.68
N ASP A 56 -3.32 -3.92 14.00
CA ASP A 56 -2.37 -2.82 14.30
C ASP A 56 -1.72 -2.21 13.06
N THR A 57 -1.99 -2.76 11.88
CA THR A 57 -1.48 -2.19 10.62
C THR A 57 -2.41 -1.11 10.12
N GLU A 58 -1.90 0.10 9.91
CA GLU A 58 -2.65 1.22 9.37
C GLU A 58 -2.05 1.70 8.05
N ILE A 59 -2.90 1.91 7.05
CA ILE A 59 -2.54 2.50 5.76
C ILE A 59 -3.45 3.70 5.52
N VAL A 60 -2.86 4.82 5.14
CA VAL A 60 -3.59 6.01 4.68
C VAL A 60 -3.25 6.24 3.22
N SER A 61 -4.26 6.35 2.39
CA SER A 61 -4.10 6.66 0.97
C SER A 61 -4.78 7.97 0.61
N GLY A 62 -4.18 8.70 -0.32
CA GLY A 62 -4.74 9.92 -0.87
C GLY A 62 -4.60 9.94 -2.38
N ILE A 63 -5.58 10.48 -3.06
CA ILE A 63 -5.59 10.65 -4.50
C ILE A 63 -5.52 12.13 -4.81
N LYS A 64 -4.61 12.50 -5.71
CA LYS A 64 -4.50 13.82 -6.29
C LYS A 64 -4.77 13.72 -7.79
N VAL A 65 -5.73 14.48 -8.27
CA VAL A 65 -6.08 14.57 -9.69
C VAL A 65 -5.68 15.94 -10.20
N GLN A 66 -4.93 15.99 -11.29
CA GLN A 66 -4.49 17.24 -11.90
C GLN A 66 -4.33 17.08 -13.41
N PRO A 67 -4.65 18.12 -14.21
CA PRO A 67 -4.39 18.10 -15.65
C PRO A 67 -2.89 18.10 -15.93
N ASP A 68 -2.46 17.24 -16.85
CA ASP A 68 -1.07 17.19 -17.32
C ASP A 68 -1.04 16.76 -18.80
N ARG A 69 0.14 16.76 -19.40
CA ARG A 69 0.36 16.25 -20.74
C ARG A 69 0.49 14.73 -20.73
N PRO A 70 -0.24 14.02 -21.61
CA PRO A 70 -0.10 12.59 -21.70
C PRO A 70 1.31 12.19 -22.18
N PHE A 71 1.67 10.93 -21.96
CA PHE A 71 2.88 10.39 -22.54
C PHE A 71 2.79 10.40 -24.08
N PRO A 72 3.89 10.67 -24.80
CA PRO A 72 3.88 10.78 -26.25
C PRO A 72 3.38 9.52 -26.99
N ASP A 73 3.49 8.37 -26.37
CA ASP A 73 3.08 7.05 -26.86
C ASP A 73 1.65 6.66 -26.45
N MET A 74 1.01 7.43 -25.55
CA MET A 74 -0.31 7.14 -24.98
C MET A 74 -1.19 8.40 -24.89
N GLY A 75 -1.29 9.16 -25.98
CA GLY A 75 -2.07 10.41 -26.02
C GLY A 75 -3.58 10.25 -25.88
N ASP A 76 -4.08 9.02 -25.87
CA ASP A 76 -5.49 8.65 -25.75
C ASP A 76 -5.89 8.16 -24.35
N LYS A 77 -5.01 8.26 -23.38
CA LYS A 77 -5.23 7.78 -22.00
C LYS A 77 -4.69 8.75 -20.96
N GLY A 78 -5.39 8.81 -19.84
CA GLY A 78 -4.90 9.48 -18.64
C GLY A 78 -3.68 8.78 -18.05
N ILE A 79 -2.94 9.49 -17.21
CA ILE A 79 -1.75 8.98 -16.52
C ILE A 79 -2.17 8.55 -15.12
N PHE A 80 -1.82 7.33 -14.76
CA PHE A 80 -1.94 6.82 -13.40
C PHE A 80 -0.55 6.58 -12.81
N MET A 81 -0.29 7.11 -11.64
CA MET A 81 0.94 6.89 -10.89
C MET A 81 0.60 6.49 -9.46
N CYS A 82 1.26 5.45 -8.97
CA CYS A 82 1.15 4.99 -7.59
C CYS A 82 2.50 5.04 -6.90
N THR A 83 2.53 5.67 -5.74
CA THR A 83 3.70 5.70 -4.86
C THR A 83 3.33 5.20 -3.48
N ALA A 84 4.29 4.67 -2.74
CA ALA A 84 4.12 4.26 -1.36
C ALA A 84 5.29 4.75 -0.52
N GLU A 85 5.04 4.96 0.76
CA GLU A 85 6.04 5.33 1.74
C GLU A 85 5.74 4.63 3.07
N ILE A 86 6.77 4.14 3.74
CA ILE A 86 6.66 3.65 5.11
C ILE A 86 7.17 4.76 6.03
N LEU A 87 6.27 5.28 6.86
CA LEU A 87 6.62 6.34 7.77
C LEU A 87 7.52 5.83 8.90
N PRO A 88 8.44 6.66 9.43
CA PRO A 88 9.27 6.29 10.59
C PRO A 88 8.48 5.87 11.82
N LEU A 89 7.22 6.31 11.94
CA LEU A 89 6.30 5.91 13.00
C LEU A 89 5.81 4.45 12.87
N ALA A 90 5.93 3.86 11.68
CA ALA A 90 5.38 2.54 11.42
C ALA A 90 6.23 1.40 12.00
N HIS A 91 7.54 1.57 12.04
CA HIS A 91 8.45 0.54 12.56
C HIS A 91 9.78 1.16 13.01
N PRO A 92 10.42 0.63 14.09
CA PRO A 92 11.70 1.14 14.58
C PRO A 92 12.86 1.12 13.57
N SER A 93 12.78 0.26 12.55
CA SER A 93 13.78 0.20 11.47
C SER A 93 13.41 1.04 10.24
N ALA A 94 12.29 1.77 10.26
CA ALA A 94 11.92 2.65 9.17
C ALA A 94 12.70 3.97 9.31
N GLU A 95 13.50 4.28 8.31
CA GLU A 95 14.33 5.49 8.26
C GLU A 95 13.71 6.51 7.30
N THR A 96 13.96 7.79 7.59
CA THR A 96 13.63 8.87 6.66
C THR A 96 14.64 8.88 5.51
N GLY A 97 14.16 9.05 4.29
CA GLY A 97 15.05 9.12 3.13
C GLY A 97 14.38 8.63 1.85
N PRO A 98 15.16 8.32 0.83
CA PRO A 98 14.61 7.77 -0.42
C PRO A 98 13.92 6.42 -0.14
N PRO A 99 12.85 6.09 -0.90
CA PRO A 99 12.10 4.86 -0.72
C PRO A 99 13.01 3.63 -0.78
N GLN A 100 12.87 2.75 0.19
CA GLN A 100 13.58 1.47 0.20
C GLN A 100 13.07 0.54 -0.93
N PRO A 101 13.89 -0.41 -1.41
CA PRO A 101 13.51 -1.33 -2.48
C PRO A 101 12.17 -2.04 -2.26
N ASP A 102 11.89 -2.47 -1.04
CA ASP A 102 10.65 -3.17 -0.67
C ASP A 102 9.42 -2.26 -0.83
N VAL A 103 9.56 -0.98 -0.54
CA VAL A 103 8.49 0.02 -0.69
C VAL A 103 8.22 0.31 -2.16
N ILE A 104 9.28 0.38 -2.97
CA ILE A 104 9.17 0.53 -4.43
C ILE A 104 8.46 -0.69 -5.05
N GLU A 105 8.82 -1.89 -4.59
CA GLU A 105 8.16 -3.12 -5.04
C GLU A 105 6.68 -3.13 -4.66
N LEU A 106 6.34 -2.76 -3.42
CA LEU A 106 4.96 -2.63 -2.96
C LEU A 106 4.16 -1.67 -3.84
N ALA A 107 4.70 -0.47 -4.10
CA ALA A 107 4.05 0.52 -4.97
C ALA A 107 3.79 -0.03 -6.38
N ARG A 108 4.75 -0.75 -6.96
CA ARG A 108 4.62 -1.39 -8.27
C ARG A 108 3.57 -2.49 -8.31
N VAL A 109 3.50 -3.31 -7.26
CA VAL A 109 2.48 -4.38 -7.15
C VAL A 109 1.09 -3.77 -7.08
N VAL A 110 0.91 -2.72 -6.27
CA VAL A 110 -0.37 -2.00 -6.16
C VAL A 110 -0.73 -1.32 -7.49
N ASP A 111 0.20 -0.60 -8.11
CA ASP A 111 0.00 0.06 -9.42
C ASP A 111 -0.47 -0.95 -10.46
N ARG A 112 0.23 -2.09 -10.58
CA ARG A 112 -0.14 -3.14 -11.52
C ARG A 112 -1.52 -3.73 -11.19
N GLY A 113 -1.79 -4.01 -9.92
CA GLY A 113 -3.08 -4.54 -9.49
C GLY A 113 -4.25 -3.63 -9.87
N ILE A 114 -4.12 -2.31 -9.67
CA ILE A 114 -5.14 -1.33 -10.05
C ILE A 114 -5.26 -1.24 -11.58
N ARG A 115 -4.15 -1.14 -12.27
CA ARG A 115 -4.09 -0.95 -13.72
C ARG A 115 -4.65 -2.16 -14.48
N GLU A 116 -4.32 -3.36 -14.06
CA GLU A 116 -4.75 -4.60 -14.72
C GLU A 116 -6.14 -5.07 -14.30
N SER A 117 -6.65 -4.59 -13.17
CA SER A 117 -8.03 -4.89 -12.73
C SER A 117 -9.10 -4.24 -13.61
N GLY A 118 -8.75 -3.20 -14.36
CA GLY A 118 -9.71 -2.41 -15.14
C GLY A 118 -10.68 -1.58 -14.29
N MET A 119 -10.43 -1.44 -12.97
CA MET A 119 -11.28 -0.64 -12.09
C MET A 119 -11.29 0.85 -12.47
N ILE A 120 -10.19 1.32 -13.05
CA ILE A 120 -10.06 2.69 -13.53
C ILE A 120 -9.89 2.64 -15.05
N ASP A 121 -10.88 3.16 -15.77
CA ASP A 121 -10.78 3.34 -17.21
C ASP A 121 -10.05 4.64 -17.53
N LEU A 122 -8.77 4.54 -17.81
CA LEU A 122 -7.89 5.69 -18.06
C LEU A 122 -8.27 6.46 -19.35
N SER A 123 -9.07 5.87 -20.26
CA SER A 123 -9.53 6.57 -21.47
C SER A 123 -10.53 7.69 -21.14
N GLN A 124 -11.23 7.60 -20.02
CA GLN A 124 -12.17 8.63 -19.56
C GLN A 124 -11.50 9.89 -19.01
N PHE A 125 -10.19 9.83 -18.76
CA PHE A 125 -9.41 10.95 -18.21
C PHE A 125 -8.71 11.79 -19.29
N VAL A 126 -9.12 11.69 -20.53
CA VAL A 126 -8.65 12.54 -21.62
C VAL A 126 -9.56 13.75 -21.75
N LEU A 127 -9.02 14.95 -21.52
CA LEU A 127 -9.78 16.21 -21.61
C LEU A 127 -9.83 16.74 -23.04
N GLU A 128 -8.67 16.79 -23.68
CA GLU A 128 -8.50 17.22 -25.08
C GLU A 128 -7.36 16.39 -25.68
N LYS A 129 -7.27 16.41 -27.02
CA LYS A 129 -6.11 15.83 -27.70
C LYS A 129 -4.84 16.50 -27.15
N ASP A 130 -3.92 15.71 -26.63
CA ASP A 130 -2.68 16.14 -25.95
C ASP A 130 -2.85 16.72 -24.53
N LYS A 131 -4.03 16.57 -23.89
CA LYS A 131 -4.23 16.88 -22.47
C LYS A 131 -5.03 15.75 -21.81
N SER A 132 -4.51 15.26 -20.68
CA SER A 132 -5.17 14.25 -19.84
C SER A 132 -5.11 14.65 -18.36
N VAL A 133 -5.87 13.94 -17.55
CA VAL A 133 -5.90 14.06 -16.09
C VAL A 133 -5.24 12.83 -15.50
#